data_40ba9ccb15e2926a03822a4aa95f77f5
#
_entry.id   40ba9ccb15e2926a03822a4aa95f77f5
#
_cell.length_a   1.000
_cell.length_b   1.000
_cell.length_c   1.000
_cell.angle_alpha   90.00
_cell.angle_beta   90.00
_cell.angle_gamma   90.00
#
_symmetry.space_group_name_H-M   'P 1'
#
loop_
_entity.id
_entity.type
_entity.pdbx_description
1 polymer ?
#
loop_
_entity_poly.entity_id
_entity_poly.type
_entity_poly.pdbx_seq_one_letter_code
_entity_poly.pdbx_strand_id
1 'polypeptide(L)'
;VYKRQELSLTESVQGAEEFVKALFLQVRAYQGIRIAWYHILFIVVVSILAFQIPELFLVAEQWKSREKRMSECLRLQTVVLLLIHYEKTTVEEILSQMENFAVLFRSQMAEAVDHFSYDRIRSLQKLKQEIPDEPVQRICDALEFCEELPVEEAFLNLEDEREYFLKKNMEERKIYQGECIAP
;
A
#
# COMPACT_ATOMS: atom_id res chain seq x y z
N VAL A 1 23.32 43.92 65.11
CA VAL A 1 23.41 43.62 63.67
C VAL A 1 23.99 42.20 63.40
N TYR A 2 25.01 41.78 64.17
CA TYR A 2 25.69 40.47 63.98
C TYR A 2 24.77 39.26 64.30
N LYS A 3 23.91 39.35 65.31
CA LYS A 3 23.05 38.22 65.73
C LYS A 3 21.95 37.84 64.70
N ARG A 4 21.58 38.75 63.79
CA ARG A 4 20.61 38.48 62.69
C ARG A 4 21.24 37.77 61.49
N GLN A 5 22.52 37.99 61.26
CA GLN A 5 23.22 37.33 60.17
C GLN A 5 23.54 35.86 60.47
N GLU A 6 23.85 35.53 61.73
CA GLU A 6 24.07 34.14 62.15
C GLU A 6 22.77 33.30 62.08
N LEU A 7 21.61 33.91 62.46
CA LEU A 7 20.32 33.22 62.39
C LEU A 7 19.92 32.92 60.94
N SER A 8 20.16 33.83 60.01
CA SER A 8 19.85 33.60 58.57
C SER A 8 20.78 32.58 57.88
N LEU A 9 22.04 32.50 58.34
CA LEU A 9 22.99 31.49 57.86
C LEU A 9 22.65 30.09 58.37
N THR A 10 22.24 29.97 59.66
CA THR A 10 21.81 28.66 60.20
C THR A 10 20.51 28.16 59.57
N GLU A 11 19.57 29.03 59.26
CA GLU A 11 18.34 28.69 58.60
C GLU A 11 18.57 28.24 57.16
N SER A 12 19.48 28.90 56.43
CA SER A 12 19.85 28.48 55.02
C SER A 12 20.65 27.18 54.99
N VAL A 13 21.46 26.89 55.96
CA VAL A 13 22.20 25.62 56.09
C VAL A 13 21.28 24.47 56.46
N GLN A 14 20.29 24.68 57.34
CA GLN A 14 19.29 23.67 57.67
C GLN A 14 18.41 23.35 56.44
N GLY A 15 17.98 24.35 55.65
CA GLY A 15 17.25 24.14 54.42
C GLY A 15 18.05 23.38 53.37
N ALA A 16 19.35 23.63 53.26
CA ALA A 16 20.24 22.90 52.37
C ALA A 16 20.42 21.41 52.78
N GLU A 17 20.54 21.16 54.12
CA GLU A 17 20.62 19.76 54.60
C GLU A 17 19.33 18.97 54.36
N GLU A 18 18.17 19.58 54.57
CA GLU A 18 16.88 18.93 54.28
C GLU A 18 16.72 18.64 52.79
N PHE A 19 17.12 19.56 51.94
CA PHE A 19 17.10 19.36 50.49
C PHE A 19 18.04 18.21 50.02
N VAL A 20 19.25 18.19 50.61
CA VAL A 20 20.21 17.09 50.32
C VAL A 20 19.67 15.75 50.82
N LYS A 21 19.04 15.70 52.03
CA LYS A 21 18.41 14.48 52.54
C LYS A 21 17.24 14.01 51.65
N ALA A 22 16.40 14.95 51.18
CA ALA A 22 15.30 14.62 50.27
C ALA A 22 15.83 14.08 48.95
N LEU A 23 16.88 14.69 48.38
CA LEU A 23 17.56 14.18 47.17
C LEU A 23 18.17 12.79 47.40
N PHE A 24 18.83 12.56 48.53
CA PHE A 24 19.40 11.25 48.86
C PHE A 24 18.33 10.17 49.02
N LEU A 25 17.18 10.48 49.61
CA LEU A 25 16.05 9.56 49.69
C LEU A 25 15.46 9.24 48.34
N GLN A 26 15.37 10.26 47.46
CA GLN A 26 14.87 10.08 46.10
C GLN A 26 15.82 9.21 45.25
N VAL A 27 17.13 9.47 45.32
CA VAL A 27 18.16 8.67 44.67
C VAL A 27 18.16 7.22 45.20
N ARG A 28 18.00 7.03 46.50
CA ARG A 28 17.96 5.71 47.13
C ARG A 28 16.70 4.93 46.74
N ALA A 29 15.57 5.61 46.56
CA ALA A 29 14.35 5.01 46.01
C ALA A 29 14.56 4.50 44.58
N TYR A 30 15.29 5.26 43.73
CA TYR A 30 15.68 4.83 42.41
C TYR A 30 16.68 3.64 42.42
N GLN A 31 17.60 3.60 43.39
CA GLN A 31 18.55 2.47 43.53
C GLN A 31 17.89 1.17 44.00
N GLY A 32 16.70 1.27 44.58
CA GLY A 32 15.90 0.12 45.04
C GLY A 32 15.21 -0.64 43.86
N ILE A 33 15.14 -0.06 42.69
CA ILE A 33 14.61 -0.73 41.50
C ILE A 33 15.68 -1.71 40.99
N ARG A 34 15.62 -2.94 41.47
CA ARG A 34 16.37 -4.04 40.85
C ARG A 34 15.87 -4.17 39.42
N ILE A 35 16.56 -3.53 38.48
CA ILE A 35 16.37 -3.78 37.06
C ILE A 35 16.83 -5.21 36.84
N ALA A 36 15.90 -6.15 36.95
CA ALA A 36 16.18 -7.53 36.67
C ALA A 36 16.47 -7.62 35.15
N TRP A 37 17.47 -8.37 34.78
CA TRP A 37 17.96 -8.51 33.42
C TRP A 37 16.84 -8.83 32.40
N TYR A 38 15.75 -9.47 32.82
CA TYR A 38 14.58 -9.74 31.98
C TYR A 38 13.84 -8.45 31.54
N HIS A 39 13.89 -7.34 32.31
CA HIS A 39 13.32 -6.06 31.89
C HIS A 39 14.12 -5.47 30.72
N ILE A 40 15.44 -5.60 30.76
CA ILE A 40 16.31 -5.16 29.67
C ILE A 40 16.02 -5.99 28.44
N LEU A 41 15.92 -7.31 28.58
CA LEU A 41 15.59 -8.23 27.49
C LEU A 41 14.20 -7.92 26.93
N PHE A 42 13.21 -7.65 27.76
CA PHE A 42 11.87 -7.24 27.32
C PHE A 42 11.88 -5.96 26.52
N ILE A 43 12.62 -4.91 26.97
CA ILE A 43 12.76 -3.64 26.26
C ILE A 43 13.42 -3.85 24.90
N VAL A 44 14.46 -4.70 24.82
CA VAL A 44 15.13 -5.02 23.55
C VAL A 44 14.17 -5.73 22.60
N VAL A 45 13.42 -6.72 23.08
CA VAL A 45 12.44 -7.44 22.25
C VAL A 45 11.34 -6.51 21.75
N VAL A 46 10.78 -5.68 22.64
CA VAL A 46 9.75 -4.70 22.25
C VAL A 46 10.31 -3.68 21.23
N SER A 47 11.55 -3.24 21.41
CA SER A 47 12.21 -2.31 20.47
C SER A 47 12.39 -2.96 19.07
N ILE A 48 12.81 -4.22 19.01
CA ILE A 48 12.94 -4.96 17.74
C ILE A 48 11.57 -5.12 17.07
N LEU A 49 10.55 -5.50 17.83
CA LEU A 49 9.19 -5.62 17.31
C LEU A 49 8.66 -4.28 16.81
N ALA A 50 8.85 -3.21 17.57
CA ALA A 50 8.43 -1.86 17.18
C ALA A 50 9.12 -1.38 15.89
N PHE A 51 10.35 -1.80 15.66
CA PHE A 51 11.09 -1.47 14.42
C PHE A 51 10.55 -2.23 13.20
N GLN A 52 10.06 -3.46 13.38
CA GLN A 52 9.53 -4.29 12.29
C GLN A 52 8.08 -3.95 11.92
N ILE A 53 7.28 -3.40 12.84
CA ILE A 53 5.88 -3.04 12.59
C ILE A 53 5.69 -2.14 11.35
N PRO A 54 6.46 -1.04 11.14
CA PRO A 54 6.26 -0.18 9.98
C PRO A 54 6.58 -0.88 8.66
N GLU A 55 7.56 -1.79 8.61
CA GLU A 55 7.86 -2.56 7.40
C GLU A 55 6.72 -3.51 7.05
N LEU A 56 6.19 -4.24 8.02
CA LEU A 56 5.04 -5.12 7.83
C LEU A 56 3.79 -4.34 7.38
N PHE A 57 3.59 -3.14 7.93
CA PHE A 57 2.47 -2.29 7.53
C PHE A 57 2.59 -1.82 6.07
N LEU A 58 3.79 -1.39 5.64
CA LEU A 58 4.06 -0.98 4.27
C LEU A 58 3.85 -2.14 3.29
N VAL A 59 4.33 -3.34 3.62
CA VAL A 59 4.14 -4.53 2.80
C VAL A 59 2.65 -4.88 2.67
N ALA A 60 1.90 -4.84 3.78
CA ALA A 60 0.47 -5.11 3.78
C ALA A 60 -0.33 -4.07 2.94
N GLU A 61 0.06 -2.79 2.99
CA GLU A 61 -0.57 -1.73 2.22
C GLU A 61 -0.26 -1.85 0.72
N GLN A 62 0.97 -2.16 0.36
CA GLN A 62 1.37 -2.43 -1.02
C GLN A 62 0.60 -3.64 -1.59
N TRP A 63 0.47 -4.69 -0.80
CA TRP A 63 -0.27 -5.88 -1.21
C TRP A 63 -1.75 -5.60 -1.43
N LYS A 64 -2.40 -4.87 -0.51
CA LYS A 64 -3.80 -4.46 -0.62
C LYS A 64 -4.04 -3.54 -1.85
N SER A 65 -3.08 -2.68 -2.15
CA SER A 65 -3.12 -1.83 -3.34
C SER A 65 -3.04 -2.68 -4.61
N ARG A 66 -2.11 -3.65 -4.66
CA ARG A 66 -1.94 -4.56 -5.80
C ARG A 66 -3.19 -5.43 -6.05
N GLU A 67 -3.81 -5.93 -4.98
CA GLU A 67 -5.05 -6.71 -5.07
C GLU A 67 -6.20 -5.88 -5.66
N LYS A 68 -6.36 -4.63 -5.24
CA LYS A 68 -7.37 -3.71 -5.77
C LYS A 68 -7.14 -3.45 -7.26
N ARG A 69 -5.89 -3.19 -7.67
CA ARG A 69 -5.52 -2.97 -9.07
C ARG A 69 -5.86 -4.19 -9.92
N MET A 70 -5.45 -5.40 -9.48
CA MET A 70 -5.74 -6.64 -10.19
C MET A 70 -7.25 -6.90 -10.31
N SER A 71 -8.01 -6.66 -9.25
CA SER A 71 -9.48 -6.78 -9.28
C SER A 71 -10.11 -5.83 -10.30
N GLU A 72 -9.60 -4.61 -10.43
CA GLU A 72 -10.07 -3.66 -11.42
C GLU A 72 -9.68 -4.07 -12.84
N CYS A 73 -8.47 -4.55 -13.06
CA CYS A 73 -8.03 -5.07 -14.36
C CYS A 73 -8.93 -6.22 -14.85
N LEU A 74 -9.24 -7.18 -13.97
CA LEU A 74 -10.14 -8.30 -14.30
C LEU A 74 -11.58 -7.83 -14.61
N ARG A 75 -12.04 -6.78 -13.93
CA ARG A 75 -13.33 -6.15 -14.21
C ARG A 75 -13.33 -5.51 -15.60
N LEU A 76 -12.27 -4.77 -15.95
CA LEU A 76 -12.11 -4.16 -17.28
C LEU A 76 -12.07 -5.22 -18.37
N GLN A 77 -11.32 -6.34 -18.18
CA GLN A 77 -11.36 -7.47 -19.10
C GLN A 77 -12.78 -8.02 -19.30
N THR A 78 -13.57 -8.12 -18.22
CA THR A 78 -14.96 -8.57 -18.32
C THR A 78 -15.81 -7.62 -19.16
N VAL A 79 -15.63 -6.30 -18.98
CA VAL A 79 -16.33 -5.29 -19.78
C VAL A 79 -15.98 -5.41 -21.25
N VAL A 80 -14.68 -5.55 -21.56
CA VAL A 80 -14.21 -5.72 -22.95
C VAL A 80 -14.80 -6.98 -23.57
N LEU A 81 -14.76 -8.13 -22.87
CA LEU A 81 -15.35 -9.38 -23.35
C LEU A 81 -16.86 -9.27 -23.63
N LEU A 82 -17.59 -8.56 -22.78
CA LEU A 82 -19.02 -8.32 -23.02
C LEU A 82 -19.24 -7.45 -24.26
N LEU A 83 -18.40 -6.45 -24.49
CA LEU A 83 -18.53 -5.54 -25.64
C LEU A 83 -18.20 -6.22 -26.97
N ILE A 84 -17.20 -7.11 -26.99
CA ILE A 84 -16.79 -7.86 -28.20
C ILE A 84 -17.95 -8.74 -28.73
N HIS A 85 -18.79 -9.27 -27.84
CA HIS A 85 -19.96 -10.06 -28.23
C HIS A 85 -21.12 -9.20 -28.78
N TYR A 86 -20.99 -7.88 -28.72
CA TYR A 86 -21.97 -6.97 -29.30
C TYR A 86 -21.58 -6.66 -30.76
N GLU A 87 -22.45 -6.96 -31.70
CA GLU A 87 -22.23 -6.69 -33.13
C GLU A 87 -21.89 -5.20 -33.36
N LYS A 88 -20.79 -4.93 -34.06
CA LYS A 88 -20.29 -3.61 -34.47
C LYS A 88 -19.68 -2.72 -33.39
N THR A 89 -19.15 -3.25 -32.32
CA THR A 89 -18.41 -2.47 -31.35
C THR A 89 -17.11 -1.92 -31.96
N THR A 90 -16.90 -0.63 -31.83
CA THR A 90 -15.66 0.05 -32.29
C THR A 90 -14.63 0.09 -31.18
N VAL A 91 -13.34 0.22 -31.53
CA VAL A 91 -12.25 0.38 -30.57
C VAL A 91 -12.45 1.62 -29.66
N GLU A 92 -12.94 2.72 -30.22
CA GLU A 92 -13.27 3.94 -29.48
C GLU A 92 -14.36 3.69 -28.44
N GLU A 93 -15.36 2.90 -28.78
CA GLU A 93 -16.46 2.55 -27.87
C GLU A 93 -15.97 1.64 -26.73
N ILE A 94 -15.11 0.65 -27.04
CA ILE A 94 -14.47 -0.19 -26.01
C ILE A 94 -13.69 0.67 -25.04
N LEU A 95 -12.86 1.59 -25.52
CA LEU A 95 -12.05 2.48 -24.69
C LEU A 95 -12.91 3.40 -23.81
N SER A 96 -13.96 4.00 -24.40
CA SER A 96 -14.91 4.85 -23.68
C SER A 96 -15.69 4.09 -22.60
N GLN A 97 -16.08 2.86 -22.86
CA GLN A 97 -16.71 2.02 -21.85
C GLN A 97 -15.72 1.59 -20.76
N MET A 98 -14.47 1.29 -21.10
CA MET A 98 -13.44 1.03 -20.09
C MET A 98 -13.25 2.23 -19.17
N GLU A 99 -13.23 3.47 -19.70
CA GLU A 99 -13.18 4.69 -18.89
C GLU A 99 -14.36 4.79 -17.92
N ASN A 100 -15.59 4.54 -18.40
CA ASN A 100 -16.79 4.61 -17.58
C ASN A 100 -16.80 3.61 -16.41
N PHE A 101 -16.22 2.43 -16.62
CA PHE A 101 -16.13 1.39 -15.60
C PHE A 101 -14.85 1.44 -14.76
N ALA A 102 -13.83 2.20 -15.17
CA ALA A 102 -12.62 2.40 -14.41
C ALA A 102 -12.86 3.26 -13.16
N VAL A 103 -12.22 2.90 -12.05
CA VAL A 103 -12.24 3.65 -10.78
C VAL A 103 -10.84 4.12 -10.43
N LEU A 104 -9.88 3.20 -10.34
CA LEU A 104 -8.48 3.50 -10.03
C LEU A 104 -7.75 4.08 -11.25
N PHE A 105 -8.06 3.57 -12.44
CA PHE A 105 -7.40 3.94 -13.70
C PHE A 105 -8.20 4.97 -14.51
N ARG A 106 -9.24 5.57 -13.92
CA ARG A 106 -10.14 6.46 -14.65
C ARG A 106 -9.44 7.64 -15.32
N SER A 107 -8.49 8.26 -14.64
CA SER A 107 -7.76 9.41 -15.19
C SER A 107 -6.89 9.04 -16.37
N GLN A 108 -6.22 7.89 -16.33
CA GLN A 108 -5.39 7.38 -17.42
C GLN A 108 -6.25 6.95 -18.62
N MET A 109 -7.39 6.30 -18.34
CA MET A 109 -8.33 5.92 -19.39
C MET A 109 -8.96 7.13 -20.07
N ALA A 110 -9.37 8.16 -19.32
CA ALA A 110 -9.91 9.41 -19.85
C ALA A 110 -8.90 10.10 -20.78
N GLU A 111 -7.64 10.20 -20.35
CA GLU A 111 -6.58 10.77 -21.17
C GLU A 111 -6.33 9.96 -22.45
N ALA A 112 -6.40 8.63 -22.35
CA ALA A 112 -6.27 7.76 -23.51
C ALA A 112 -7.43 7.96 -24.50
N VAL A 113 -8.68 8.07 -24.03
CA VAL A 113 -9.87 8.36 -24.87
C VAL A 113 -9.74 9.71 -25.56
N ASP A 114 -9.37 10.75 -24.83
CA ASP A 114 -9.23 12.10 -25.37
C ASP A 114 -8.19 12.20 -26.49
N HIS A 115 -7.08 11.46 -26.36
CA HIS A 115 -6.01 11.46 -27.35
C HIS A 115 -6.19 10.43 -28.47
N PHE A 116 -7.06 9.45 -28.31
CA PHE A 116 -7.25 8.35 -29.24
C PHE A 116 -7.67 8.80 -30.64
N SER A 117 -8.51 9.82 -30.74
CA SER A 117 -8.95 10.39 -32.02
C SER A 117 -7.84 11.09 -32.82
N TYR A 118 -6.74 11.51 -32.17
CA TYR A 118 -5.61 12.19 -32.80
C TYR A 118 -4.49 11.22 -33.18
N ASP A 119 -4.12 10.31 -32.27
CA ASP A 119 -3.03 9.35 -32.46
C ASP A 119 -3.32 8.08 -31.65
N ARG A 120 -3.93 7.11 -32.32
CA ARG A 120 -4.37 5.83 -31.72
C ARG A 120 -3.23 5.05 -31.08
N ILE A 121 -2.16 4.83 -31.84
CA ILE A 121 -1.03 4.01 -31.41
C ILE A 121 -0.34 4.65 -30.20
N ARG A 122 -0.07 5.96 -30.29
CA ARG A 122 0.61 6.67 -29.21
C ARG A 122 -0.23 6.74 -27.93
N SER A 123 -1.54 6.89 -28.07
CA SER A 123 -2.47 6.86 -26.94
C SER A 123 -2.44 5.52 -26.20
N LEU A 124 -2.51 4.40 -26.93
CA LEU A 124 -2.43 3.05 -26.35
C LEU A 124 -1.05 2.76 -25.74
N GLN A 125 0.03 3.16 -26.39
CA GLN A 125 1.39 3.00 -25.85
C GLN A 125 1.58 3.81 -24.56
N LYS A 126 1.03 5.02 -24.49
CA LYS A 126 1.06 5.82 -23.25
C LYS A 126 0.28 5.12 -22.15
N LEU A 127 -0.91 4.62 -22.44
CA LEU A 127 -1.73 3.87 -21.49
C LEU A 127 -1.00 2.63 -20.94
N LYS A 128 -0.29 1.89 -21.79
CA LYS A 128 0.57 0.76 -21.37
C LYS A 128 1.70 1.17 -20.41
N GLN A 129 2.29 2.34 -20.63
CA GLN A 129 3.35 2.84 -19.76
C GLN A 129 2.83 3.28 -18.39
N GLU A 130 1.64 3.88 -18.35
CA GLU A 130 1.02 4.38 -17.13
C GLU A 130 0.37 3.27 -16.29
N ILE A 131 -0.14 2.23 -16.96
CA ILE A 131 -0.75 1.05 -16.32
C ILE A 131 0.09 -0.20 -16.68
N PRO A 132 1.14 -0.49 -15.92
CA PRO A 132 2.03 -1.62 -16.22
C PRO A 132 1.45 -2.98 -15.80
N ASP A 133 0.15 -3.06 -15.50
CA ASP A 133 -0.53 -4.28 -15.11
C ASP A 133 -0.77 -5.17 -16.35
N GLU A 134 -0.26 -6.40 -16.32
CA GLU A 134 -0.28 -7.34 -17.46
C GLU A 134 -1.66 -7.52 -18.12
N PRO A 135 -2.79 -7.63 -17.38
CA PRO A 135 -4.10 -7.76 -18.01
C PRO A 135 -4.52 -6.54 -18.84
N VAL A 136 -4.14 -5.32 -18.44
CA VAL A 136 -4.43 -4.10 -19.19
C VAL A 136 -3.53 -3.99 -20.41
N GLN A 137 -2.26 -4.37 -20.28
CA GLN A 137 -1.34 -4.42 -21.41
C GLN A 137 -1.84 -5.34 -22.52
N ARG A 138 -2.37 -6.53 -22.17
CA ARG A 138 -2.97 -7.46 -23.12
C ARG A 138 -4.18 -6.87 -23.84
N ILE A 139 -5.04 -6.13 -23.14
CA ILE A 139 -6.15 -5.42 -23.78
C ILE A 139 -5.62 -4.38 -24.76
N CYS A 140 -4.63 -3.57 -24.37
CA CYS A 140 -4.03 -2.58 -25.25
C CYS A 140 -3.37 -3.21 -26.49
N ASP A 141 -2.67 -4.36 -26.32
CA ASP A 141 -2.10 -5.11 -27.43
C ASP A 141 -3.20 -5.55 -28.42
N ALA A 142 -4.29 -6.11 -27.90
CA ALA A 142 -5.42 -6.51 -28.73
C ALA A 142 -6.08 -5.33 -29.46
N LEU A 143 -6.22 -4.16 -28.77
CA LEU A 143 -6.73 -2.94 -29.39
C LEU A 143 -5.80 -2.40 -30.48
N GLU A 144 -4.48 -2.54 -30.36
CA GLU A 144 -3.53 -2.22 -31.43
C GLU A 144 -3.72 -3.15 -32.62
N PHE A 145 -3.93 -4.46 -32.41
CA PHE A 145 -4.18 -5.43 -33.48
C PHE A 145 -5.51 -5.19 -34.19
N CYS A 146 -6.48 -4.51 -33.61
CA CYS A 146 -7.74 -4.14 -34.26
C CYS A 146 -7.56 -3.18 -35.46
N GLU A 147 -6.36 -2.63 -35.69
CA GLU A 147 -6.07 -1.89 -36.93
C GLU A 147 -5.92 -2.83 -38.16
N GLU A 148 -5.45 -4.03 -37.91
CA GLU A 148 -5.18 -5.02 -38.97
C GLU A 148 -6.22 -6.16 -39.04
N LEU A 149 -6.88 -6.46 -37.90
CA LEU A 149 -7.80 -7.57 -37.71
C LEU A 149 -9.16 -7.10 -37.18
N PRO A 150 -10.25 -7.83 -37.49
CA PRO A 150 -11.53 -7.62 -36.85
C PRO A 150 -11.42 -7.73 -35.31
N VAL A 151 -12.24 -6.96 -34.59
CA VAL A 151 -12.22 -6.93 -33.12
C VAL A 151 -12.37 -8.34 -32.52
N GLU A 152 -13.26 -9.17 -33.08
CA GLU A 152 -13.49 -10.53 -32.58
C GLU A 152 -12.23 -11.42 -32.70
N GLU A 153 -11.45 -11.26 -33.77
CA GLU A 153 -10.21 -12.03 -33.99
C GLU A 153 -9.06 -11.53 -33.10
N ALA A 154 -8.97 -10.21 -32.93
CA ALA A 154 -7.94 -9.60 -32.08
C ALA A 154 -8.05 -10.00 -30.60
N PHE A 155 -9.26 -10.32 -30.15
CA PHE A 155 -9.55 -10.66 -28.75
C PHE A 155 -9.83 -12.16 -28.51
N LEU A 156 -9.58 -13.03 -29.47
CA LEU A 156 -9.85 -14.49 -29.39
C LEU A 156 -9.26 -15.15 -28.13
N ASN A 157 -8.08 -14.72 -27.69
CA ASN A 157 -7.39 -15.31 -26.56
C ASN A 157 -7.71 -14.63 -25.21
N LEU A 158 -8.46 -13.53 -25.21
CA LEU A 158 -8.68 -12.73 -24.01
C LEU A 158 -9.47 -13.49 -22.92
N GLU A 159 -10.36 -14.39 -23.30
CA GLU A 159 -11.16 -15.19 -22.36
C GLU A 159 -10.28 -16.21 -21.62
N ASP A 160 -9.40 -16.90 -22.35
CA ASP A 160 -8.44 -17.85 -21.78
C ASP A 160 -7.42 -17.14 -20.88
N GLU A 161 -6.93 -15.97 -21.31
CA GLU A 161 -6.03 -15.13 -20.53
C GLU A 161 -6.70 -14.64 -19.24
N ARG A 162 -7.96 -14.23 -19.30
CA ARG A 162 -8.73 -13.82 -18.12
C ARG A 162 -8.88 -14.98 -17.13
N GLU A 163 -9.19 -16.19 -17.60
CA GLU A 163 -9.28 -17.38 -16.75
C GLU A 163 -7.93 -17.69 -16.08
N TYR A 164 -6.84 -17.57 -16.81
CA TYR A 164 -5.49 -17.71 -16.29
C TYR A 164 -5.21 -16.69 -15.15
N PHE A 165 -5.49 -15.41 -15.38
CA PHE A 165 -5.29 -14.36 -14.36
C PHE A 165 -6.19 -14.55 -13.15
N LEU A 166 -7.43 -15.01 -13.33
CA LEU A 166 -8.32 -15.34 -12.23
C LEU A 166 -7.76 -16.47 -11.37
N LYS A 167 -7.28 -17.55 -12.00
CA LYS A 167 -6.67 -18.68 -11.29
C LYS A 167 -5.42 -18.25 -10.53
N LYS A 168 -4.52 -17.52 -11.18
CA LYS A 168 -3.30 -16.98 -10.59
C LYS A 168 -3.59 -16.12 -9.36
N ASN A 169 -4.55 -15.20 -9.46
CA ASN A 169 -4.95 -14.33 -8.35
C ASN A 169 -5.56 -15.13 -7.18
N MET A 170 -6.36 -16.17 -7.48
CA MET A 170 -6.91 -17.04 -6.43
C MET A 170 -5.83 -17.89 -5.74
N GLU A 171 -4.82 -18.36 -6.47
CA GLU A 171 -3.69 -19.10 -5.90
C GLU A 171 -2.84 -18.21 -5.01
N GLU A 172 -2.50 -17.01 -5.47
CA GLU A 172 -1.79 -16.01 -4.65
C GLU A 172 -2.54 -15.71 -3.35
N ARG A 173 -3.86 -15.51 -3.41
CA ARG A 173 -4.70 -15.31 -2.22
C ARG A 173 -4.68 -16.51 -1.26
N LYS A 174 -4.71 -17.73 -1.77
CA LYS A 174 -4.66 -18.95 -0.93
C LYS A 174 -3.32 -19.10 -0.22
N ILE A 175 -2.21 -18.80 -0.89
CA ILE A 175 -0.87 -18.82 -0.30
C ILE A 175 -0.80 -17.86 0.89
N TYR A 176 -1.23 -16.62 0.69
CA TYR A 176 -1.23 -15.61 1.78
C TYR A 176 -2.18 -15.94 2.92
N GLN A 177 -3.35 -16.50 2.64
CA GLN A 177 -4.27 -16.97 3.69
C GLN A 177 -3.72 -18.20 4.42
N GLY A 178 -3.02 -19.09 3.73
CA GLY A 178 -2.37 -20.27 4.30
C GLY A 178 -1.18 -19.91 5.18
N GLU A 179 -0.37 -18.93 4.81
CA GLU A 179 0.75 -18.44 5.62
C GLU A 179 0.30 -17.70 6.88
N CYS A 180 -0.87 -17.05 6.84
CA CYS A 180 -1.46 -16.41 8.03
C CYS A 180 -2.09 -17.40 9.03
N ILE A 181 -2.30 -18.68 8.65
CA ILE A 181 -2.97 -19.70 9.47
C ILE A 181 -1.98 -20.77 9.99
N ALA A 182 -0.72 -20.73 9.56
CA ALA A 182 0.29 -21.64 10.12
C ALA A 182 0.66 -21.17 11.55
N PRO A 183 0.43 -22.01 12.60
CA PRO A 183 0.71 -21.69 14.00
C PRO A 183 2.20 -21.64 14.31
#